data_10bbc7e86cd58c7dabb9f3758455dd0d
#
_entry.id   10bbc7e86cd58c7dabb9f3758455dd0d
#
_cell.length_a   1.000
_cell.length_b   1.000
_cell.length_c   1.000
_cell.angle_alpha   90.00
_cell.angle_beta   90.00
_cell.angle_gamma   90.00
#
_symmetry.space_group_name_H-M   'P 1'
#
loop_
_entity.id
_entity.type
_entity.pdbx_description
1 polymer ?
#
loop_
_entity_poly.entity_id
_entity_poly.type
_entity_poly.pdbx_seq_one_letter_code
_entity_poly.pdbx_strand_id
1 'polypeptide(L)'
;MQYLIRQTTAKAAKYPADVWFARWPEVEPVSVGHFLPKSSPHRPQTHVRLVYDAQGLHGQFQVQDRFVRCLRTDYGSEVWKDSCVEFFVEPKSGRGYFNFGFNCGGAFLVNHITDPTRTADGFKAFVRIPETAAQAARVHSSLPAIREPEITEAVTWTLAFYIPFALLEQYVGPLGEAAGQTWRGNFFKCAEENSHPHWAAWSPVDEFNFHRPQCFGELCLV
;
A
#
# COMPACT_ATOMS: atom_id res chain seq x y z
N MET A 1 16.70 3.19 -3.36
CA MET A 1 15.79 4.27 -2.88
C MET A 1 15.75 4.22 -1.38
N GLN A 2 15.60 5.38 -0.70
CA GLN A 2 15.48 5.47 0.76
C GLN A 2 14.35 6.43 1.13
N TYR A 3 13.59 6.12 2.16
CA TYR A 3 12.52 6.97 2.70
C TYR A 3 12.62 7.06 4.22
N LEU A 4 12.67 8.27 4.76
CA LEU A 4 12.70 8.53 6.20
C LEU A 4 11.28 8.63 6.74
N ILE A 5 10.90 7.71 7.62
CA ILE A 5 9.60 7.63 8.26
C ILE A 5 9.74 8.18 9.68
N ARG A 6 9.12 9.34 9.93
CA ARG A 6 9.23 10.03 11.21
C ARG A 6 8.26 9.47 12.24
N GLN A 7 8.71 9.49 13.50
CA GLN A 7 7.82 9.18 14.61
C GLN A 7 6.79 10.31 14.81
N THR A 8 5.55 9.92 15.08
CA THR A 8 4.48 10.86 15.45
C THR A 8 4.00 10.58 16.87
N THR A 9 3.70 11.63 17.61
CA THR A 9 3.05 11.52 18.95
C THR A 9 1.53 11.43 18.83
N ALA A 10 0.99 11.59 17.64
CA ALA A 10 -0.43 11.51 17.36
C ALA A 10 -0.90 10.06 17.49
N LYS A 11 -1.75 9.77 18.47
CA LYS A 11 -2.32 8.42 18.64
C LYS A 11 -3.39 8.18 17.57
N ALA A 12 -3.09 7.32 16.61
CA ALA A 12 -3.99 6.93 15.52
C ALA A 12 -5.35 6.41 15.96
N ALA A 13 -5.40 5.75 17.11
CA ALA A 13 -6.62 5.12 17.60
C ALA A 13 -7.80 6.08 17.88
N LYS A 14 -7.59 7.40 17.82
CA LYS A 14 -8.57 8.42 18.23
C LYS A 14 -9.00 9.39 17.12
N TYR A 15 -8.49 9.28 15.90
CA TYR A 15 -8.83 10.27 14.88
C TYR A 15 -9.99 9.79 13.99
N PRO A 16 -11.05 10.60 13.87
CA PRO A 16 -12.02 10.50 12.79
C PRO A 16 -11.32 10.61 11.43
N ALA A 17 -11.92 10.05 10.41
CA ALA A 17 -11.36 9.98 9.06
C ALA A 17 -10.90 11.33 8.49
N ASP A 18 -11.63 12.40 8.77
CA ASP A 18 -11.35 13.78 8.36
C ASP A 18 -10.03 14.33 8.96
N VAL A 19 -9.68 13.93 10.17
CA VAL A 19 -8.42 14.33 10.82
C VAL A 19 -7.21 13.58 10.22
N TRP A 20 -7.41 12.40 9.66
CA TRP A 20 -6.35 11.66 8.98
C TRP A 20 -5.82 12.40 7.76
N PHE A 21 -6.66 13.13 7.05
CA PHE A 21 -6.27 13.89 5.87
C PHE A 21 -5.65 15.25 6.19
N ALA A 22 -5.90 15.82 7.37
CA ALA A 22 -5.51 17.19 7.70
C ALA A 22 -4.04 17.36 8.11
N ARG A 23 -3.35 16.31 8.58
CA ARG A 23 -1.98 16.38 9.12
C ARG A 23 -0.86 16.00 8.15
N TRP A 24 -1.20 15.52 6.97
CA TRP A 24 -0.24 15.00 6.02
C TRP A 24 0.60 16.04 5.24
N PRO A 25 0.21 17.32 5.10
CA PRO A 25 1.02 18.31 4.39
C PRO A 25 2.43 18.51 4.97
N GLU A 26 2.63 18.23 6.26
CA GLU A 26 3.94 18.38 6.93
C GLU A 26 4.88 17.18 6.75
N VAL A 27 4.41 16.08 6.17
CA VAL A 27 5.17 14.85 5.93
C VAL A 27 5.65 14.85 4.48
N GLU A 28 6.96 14.78 4.29
CA GLU A 28 7.54 14.72 2.94
C GLU A 28 7.04 13.48 2.18
N PRO A 29 6.43 13.67 1.01
CA PRO A 29 5.95 12.56 0.21
C PRO A 29 7.06 11.91 -0.61
N VAL A 30 6.88 10.64 -0.94
CA VAL A 30 7.60 9.99 -2.03
C VAL A 30 6.68 9.76 -3.22
N SER A 31 7.23 9.83 -4.43
CA SER A 31 6.47 9.67 -5.67
C SER A 31 6.56 8.24 -6.17
N VAL A 32 5.40 7.66 -6.52
CA VAL A 32 5.29 6.38 -7.21
C VAL A 32 5.23 6.67 -8.71
N GLY A 33 6.42 6.79 -9.34
CA GLY A 33 6.53 7.33 -10.69
C GLY A 33 7.34 6.48 -11.68
N HIS A 34 7.86 5.32 -11.27
CA HIS A 34 8.54 4.40 -12.18
C HIS A 34 7.54 3.49 -12.85
N PHE A 35 7.00 3.95 -13.99
CA PHE A 35 6.00 3.18 -14.75
C PHE A 35 6.62 2.01 -15.50
N LEU A 36 5.97 0.85 -15.43
CA LEU A 36 6.40 -0.37 -16.08
C LEU A 36 6.08 -0.33 -17.60
N PRO A 37 6.87 -1.03 -18.45
CA PRO A 37 6.78 -0.92 -19.90
C PRO A 37 5.40 -1.21 -20.55
N LYS A 38 4.59 -2.07 -19.91
CA LYS A 38 3.25 -2.42 -20.42
C LYS A 38 2.15 -1.43 -20.04
N SER A 39 2.48 -0.38 -19.30
CA SER A 39 1.50 0.64 -18.91
C SER A 39 0.99 1.39 -20.13
N SER A 40 -0.31 1.71 -20.15
CA SER A 40 -0.91 2.65 -21.11
C SER A 40 -0.19 4.02 -21.05
N PRO A 41 -0.46 4.97 -21.94
CA PRO A 41 0.10 6.31 -21.83
C PRO A 41 -0.33 7.11 -20.59
N HIS A 42 -1.39 6.67 -19.90
CA HIS A 42 -1.86 7.34 -18.69
C HIS A 42 -0.83 7.24 -17.55
N ARG A 43 -0.58 8.37 -16.89
CA ARG A 43 0.45 8.53 -15.85
C ARG A 43 -0.13 9.27 -14.65
N PRO A 44 -0.94 8.60 -13.80
CA PRO A 44 -1.47 9.23 -12.60
C PRO A 44 -0.32 9.67 -11.67
N GLN A 45 -0.43 10.88 -11.12
CA GLN A 45 0.53 11.36 -10.13
C GLN A 45 0.18 10.78 -8.76
N THR A 46 1.05 9.94 -8.26
CA THR A 46 0.82 9.20 -7.00
C THR A 46 1.89 9.56 -6.00
N HIS A 47 1.47 10.03 -4.83
CA HIS A 47 2.34 10.38 -3.71
C HIS A 47 1.97 9.55 -2.49
N VAL A 48 2.98 9.16 -1.72
CA VAL A 48 2.82 8.39 -0.47
C VAL A 48 3.49 9.14 0.67
N ARG A 49 2.83 9.15 1.81
CA ARG A 49 3.35 9.63 3.08
C ARG A 49 3.23 8.54 4.13
N LEU A 50 4.28 8.32 4.92
CA LEU A 50 4.26 7.45 6.09
C LEU A 50 4.78 8.17 7.33
N VAL A 51 4.17 7.84 8.46
CA VAL A 51 4.70 8.08 9.80
C VAL A 51 4.45 6.83 10.65
N TYR A 52 5.08 6.75 11.81
CA TYR A 52 4.82 5.67 12.77
C TYR A 52 4.61 6.23 14.19
N ASP A 53 3.90 5.48 15.00
CA ASP A 53 3.84 5.68 16.46
C ASP A 53 4.34 4.43 17.20
N ALA A 54 4.18 4.37 18.50
CA ALA A 54 4.58 3.21 19.30
C ALA A 54 3.82 1.92 18.98
N GLN A 55 2.74 1.98 18.20
CA GLN A 55 1.83 0.86 17.97
C GLN A 55 1.74 0.43 16.50
N GLY A 56 2.13 1.28 15.53
CA GLY A 56 1.98 0.93 14.13
C GLY A 56 2.39 2.01 13.15
N LEU A 57 2.24 1.67 11.88
CA LEU A 57 2.45 2.54 10.75
C LEU A 57 1.15 3.24 10.34
N HIS A 58 1.28 4.51 10.00
CA HIS A 58 0.21 5.29 9.37
C HIS A 58 0.66 5.71 7.99
N GLY A 59 -0.16 5.49 6.99
CA GLY A 59 0.14 5.86 5.63
C GLY A 59 -1.00 6.56 4.92
N GLN A 60 -0.65 7.38 3.93
CA GLN A 60 -1.61 8.00 3.03
C GLN A 60 -1.07 7.95 1.61
N PHE A 61 -1.89 7.45 0.70
CA PHE A 61 -1.74 7.67 -0.72
C PHE A 61 -2.61 8.85 -1.15
N GLN A 62 -2.06 9.72 -1.98
CA GLN A 62 -2.77 10.77 -2.69
C GLN A 62 -2.53 10.58 -4.19
N VAL A 63 -3.59 10.44 -4.96
CA VAL A 63 -3.51 10.14 -6.39
C VAL A 63 -4.29 11.17 -7.18
N GLN A 64 -3.60 11.90 -8.06
CA GLN A 64 -4.23 12.71 -9.08
C GLN A 64 -4.37 11.83 -10.32
N ASP A 65 -5.60 11.49 -10.66
CA ASP A 65 -5.91 10.40 -11.58
C ASP A 65 -6.99 10.80 -12.58
N ARG A 66 -7.19 9.93 -13.55
CA ARG A 66 -8.33 9.84 -14.48
C ARG A 66 -8.59 8.37 -14.74
N PHE A 67 -9.74 8.06 -15.33
CA PHE A 67 -10.10 6.66 -15.64
C PHE A 67 -10.17 5.81 -14.36
N VAL A 68 -10.80 6.38 -13.32
CA VAL A 68 -10.89 5.75 -12.00
C VAL A 68 -12.12 4.86 -11.94
N ARG A 69 -11.90 3.58 -11.67
CA ARG A 69 -12.94 2.55 -11.56
C ARG A 69 -12.72 1.69 -10.33
N CYS A 70 -13.81 1.26 -9.67
CA CYS A 70 -13.78 0.41 -8.51
C CYS A 70 -15.05 -0.45 -8.44
N LEU A 71 -14.89 -1.77 -8.43
CA LEU A 71 -15.98 -2.73 -8.38
C LEU A 71 -15.85 -3.74 -7.24
N ARG A 72 -14.63 -3.98 -6.73
CA ARG A 72 -14.37 -4.96 -5.68
C ARG A 72 -14.64 -4.33 -4.32
N THR A 73 -15.48 -4.97 -3.52
CA THR A 73 -15.89 -4.48 -2.20
C THR A 73 -15.47 -5.39 -1.06
N ASP A 74 -15.19 -6.66 -1.35
CA ASP A 74 -14.93 -7.68 -0.34
C ASP A 74 -13.44 -7.72 0.04
N TYR A 75 -13.18 -8.05 1.31
CA TYR A 75 -11.83 -8.33 1.77
C TYR A 75 -11.22 -9.51 0.99
N GLY A 76 -9.95 -9.36 0.61
CA GLY A 76 -9.22 -10.42 -0.09
C GLY A 76 -9.57 -10.59 -1.57
N SER A 77 -10.45 -9.72 -2.10
CA SER A 77 -10.75 -9.69 -3.54
C SER A 77 -9.56 -9.17 -4.37
N GLU A 78 -9.65 -9.28 -5.68
CA GLU A 78 -8.60 -8.87 -6.63
C GLU A 78 -8.54 -7.35 -6.80
N VAL A 79 -8.26 -6.62 -5.71
CA VAL A 79 -8.29 -5.14 -5.67
C VAL A 79 -7.35 -4.48 -6.67
N TRP A 80 -6.29 -5.16 -7.11
CA TRP A 80 -5.33 -4.68 -8.11
C TRP A 80 -5.94 -4.51 -9.53
N LYS A 81 -7.08 -5.11 -9.76
CA LYS A 81 -7.83 -4.94 -11.01
C LYS A 81 -8.58 -3.62 -11.09
N ASP A 82 -8.93 -3.04 -9.94
CA ASP A 82 -9.49 -1.70 -9.82
C ASP A 82 -8.39 -0.63 -9.82
N SER A 83 -8.76 0.65 -9.78
CA SER A 83 -7.81 1.71 -9.46
C SER A 83 -7.26 1.50 -8.06
N CYS A 84 -6.00 1.07 -7.96
CA CYS A 84 -5.40 0.46 -6.79
C CYS A 84 -4.07 1.11 -6.41
N VAL A 85 -3.76 1.09 -5.13
CA VAL A 85 -2.44 1.39 -4.58
C VAL A 85 -2.02 0.26 -3.66
N GLU A 86 -0.70 -0.01 -3.59
CA GLU A 86 -0.20 -1.10 -2.76
C GLU A 86 1.01 -0.66 -1.94
N PHE A 87 1.12 -1.23 -0.76
CA PHE A 87 2.27 -1.11 0.12
C PHE A 87 2.83 -2.49 0.45
N PHE A 88 4.06 -2.75 0.01
CA PHE A 88 4.77 -3.96 0.36
C PHE A 88 5.83 -3.62 1.41
N VAL A 89 5.90 -4.40 2.47
CA VAL A 89 6.82 -4.14 3.58
C VAL A 89 7.44 -5.43 4.14
N GLU A 90 8.76 -5.45 4.24
CA GLU A 90 9.57 -6.45 4.93
C GLU A 90 10.11 -5.82 6.23
N PRO A 91 9.40 -5.98 7.36
CA PRO A 91 9.79 -5.35 8.63
C PRO A 91 10.95 -6.09 9.31
N LYS A 92 11.20 -7.33 8.91
CA LYS A 92 12.25 -8.18 9.49
C LYS A 92 12.91 -9.04 8.40
N SER A 93 14.19 -8.80 8.18
CA SER A 93 14.97 -9.48 7.14
C SER A 93 14.87 -11.00 7.24
N GLY A 94 14.62 -11.65 6.08
CA GLY A 94 14.54 -13.10 5.96
C GLY A 94 13.27 -13.73 6.52
N ARG A 95 12.28 -12.92 6.89
CA ARG A 95 10.97 -13.40 7.37
C ARG A 95 9.84 -13.21 6.35
N GLY A 96 10.18 -12.88 5.10
CA GLY A 96 9.21 -12.55 4.07
C GLY A 96 8.70 -11.11 4.21
N TYR A 97 7.72 -10.77 3.40
CA TYR A 97 7.12 -9.43 3.36
C TYR A 97 5.60 -9.50 3.32
N PHE A 98 4.98 -8.40 3.72
CA PHE A 98 3.54 -8.23 3.62
C PHE A 98 3.21 -7.47 2.32
N ASN A 99 2.16 -7.92 1.65
CA ASN A 99 1.53 -7.23 0.54
C ASN A 99 0.18 -6.70 1.00
N PHE A 100 0.08 -5.40 1.19
CA PHE A 100 -1.18 -4.69 1.42
C PHE A 100 -1.62 -4.07 0.10
N GLY A 101 -2.71 -4.55 -0.47
CA GLY A 101 -3.34 -3.97 -1.65
C GLY A 101 -4.65 -3.29 -1.27
N PHE A 102 -4.89 -2.07 -1.79
CA PHE A 102 -6.06 -1.25 -1.49
C PHE A 102 -6.62 -0.69 -2.79
N ASN A 103 -7.89 -0.90 -3.09
CA ASN A 103 -8.51 -0.16 -4.19
C ASN A 103 -8.99 1.22 -3.76
N CYS A 104 -9.31 2.07 -4.72
CA CYS A 104 -9.75 3.44 -4.46
C CYS A 104 -11.08 3.55 -3.70
N GLY A 105 -11.83 2.47 -3.57
CA GLY A 105 -13.07 2.38 -2.78
C GLY A 105 -12.84 1.95 -1.32
N GLY A 106 -11.61 1.53 -0.96
CA GLY A 106 -11.24 1.12 0.39
C GLY A 106 -11.33 -0.38 0.67
N ALA A 107 -11.73 -1.21 -0.31
CA ALA A 107 -11.54 -2.66 -0.16
C ALA A 107 -10.05 -3.00 -0.20
N PHE A 108 -9.65 -4.01 0.55
CA PHE A 108 -8.24 -4.35 0.68
C PHE A 108 -8.00 -5.85 0.83
N LEU A 109 -6.75 -6.24 0.61
CA LEU A 109 -6.23 -7.57 0.90
C LEU A 109 -4.90 -7.45 1.65
N VAL A 110 -4.57 -8.50 2.39
CA VAL A 110 -3.24 -8.65 3.00
C VAL A 110 -2.76 -10.08 2.84
N ASN A 111 -1.54 -10.22 2.30
CA ASN A 111 -0.83 -11.49 2.27
C ASN A 111 0.52 -11.34 2.99
N HIS A 112 0.96 -12.38 3.69
CA HIS A 112 2.34 -12.55 4.13
C HIS A 112 3.01 -13.55 3.18
N ILE A 113 4.06 -13.13 2.48
CA ILE A 113 4.71 -13.88 1.40
C ILE A 113 6.14 -14.18 1.81
N THR A 114 6.48 -15.46 1.88
CA THR A 114 7.83 -15.95 2.23
C THR A 114 8.61 -16.48 1.04
N ASP A 115 7.91 -16.89 -0.04
CA ASP A 115 8.53 -17.23 -1.33
C ASP A 115 7.62 -16.69 -2.47
N PRO A 116 8.02 -15.58 -3.15
CA PRO A 116 7.22 -14.94 -4.18
C PRO A 116 7.28 -15.64 -5.54
N THR A 117 7.95 -16.79 -5.65
CA THR A 117 7.98 -17.58 -6.90
C THR A 117 6.55 -17.86 -7.35
N ARG A 118 6.19 -17.46 -8.57
CA ARG A 118 4.83 -17.64 -9.10
C ARG A 118 4.55 -19.11 -9.37
N THR A 119 3.33 -19.53 -9.01
CA THR A 119 2.75 -20.85 -9.30
C THR A 119 1.37 -20.66 -9.94
N ALA A 120 0.72 -21.75 -10.35
CA ALA A 120 -0.64 -21.70 -10.86
C ALA A 120 -1.64 -21.16 -9.82
N ASP A 121 -1.39 -21.40 -8.53
CA ASP A 121 -2.26 -21.04 -7.42
C ASP A 121 -1.83 -19.75 -6.69
N GLY A 122 -0.89 -18.99 -7.25
CA GLY A 122 -0.42 -17.72 -6.67
C GLY A 122 1.08 -17.69 -6.42
N PHE A 123 1.53 -17.85 -5.18
CA PHE A 123 2.95 -17.88 -4.80
C PHE A 123 3.32 -19.24 -4.21
N LYS A 124 4.60 -19.60 -4.32
CA LYS A 124 5.11 -20.87 -3.80
C LYS A 124 4.95 -21.00 -2.29
N ALA A 125 5.13 -19.90 -1.54
CA ALA A 125 4.86 -19.89 -0.10
C ALA A 125 4.29 -18.53 0.34
N PHE A 126 3.04 -18.53 0.74
CA PHE A 126 2.36 -17.36 1.30
C PHE A 126 1.21 -17.77 2.20
N VAL A 127 0.77 -16.83 3.03
CA VAL A 127 -0.44 -16.92 3.84
C VAL A 127 -1.31 -15.71 3.51
N ARG A 128 -2.54 -15.95 3.07
CA ARG A 128 -3.56 -14.89 3.06
C ARG A 128 -3.97 -14.65 4.50
N ILE A 129 -3.74 -13.44 5.00
CA ILE A 129 -4.11 -13.10 6.37
C ILE A 129 -5.62 -13.18 6.50
N PRO A 130 -6.15 -13.93 7.49
CA PRO A 130 -7.61 -14.02 7.69
C PRO A 130 -8.22 -12.64 7.93
N GLU A 131 -9.43 -12.41 7.43
CA GLU A 131 -10.14 -11.14 7.58
C GLU A 131 -10.24 -10.69 9.05
N THR A 132 -10.51 -11.62 9.95
CA THR A 132 -10.60 -11.37 11.40
C THR A 132 -9.32 -10.79 11.99
N ALA A 133 -8.15 -11.18 11.47
CA ALA A 133 -6.87 -10.58 11.87
C ALA A 133 -6.60 -9.27 11.11
N ALA A 134 -6.91 -9.23 9.83
CA ALA A 134 -6.69 -8.06 8.97
C ALA A 134 -7.53 -6.85 9.40
N GLN A 135 -8.69 -7.06 10.03
CA GLN A 135 -9.53 -5.99 10.62
C GLN A 135 -8.82 -5.17 11.71
N ALA A 136 -7.66 -5.61 12.22
CA ALA A 136 -6.80 -4.79 13.07
C ALA A 136 -6.20 -3.61 12.30
N ALA A 137 -5.98 -3.75 10.99
CA ALA A 137 -5.66 -2.64 10.11
C ALA A 137 -6.92 -1.79 9.84
N ARG A 138 -6.71 -0.51 9.59
CA ARG A 138 -7.80 0.42 9.26
C ARG A 138 -7.52 1.05 7.92
N VAL A 139 -8.55 1.16 7.10
CA VAL A 139 -8.48 1.76 5.77
C VAL A 139 -9.59 2.77 5.63
N HIS A 140 -9.27 3.93 5.07
CA HIS A 140 -10.24 4.97 4.78
C HIS A 140 -9.97 5.57 3.40
N SER A 141 -10.98 5.58 2.55
CA SER A 141 -10.93 6.18 1.21
C SER A 141 -11.79 7.43 1.13
N SER A 142 -11.35 8.40 0.31
CA SER A 142 -12.13 9.58 -0.05
C SER A 142 -13.21 9.30 -1.10
N LEU A 143 -13.16 8.14 -1.77
CA LEU A 143 -14.15 7.73 -2.76
C LEU A 143 -15.10 6.68 -2.18
N PRO A 144 -16.35 6.61 -2.70
CA PRO A 144 -17.27 5.52 -2.36
C PRO A 144 -16.73 4.15 -2.74
N ALA A 145 -17.19 3.09 -2.05
CA ALA A 145 -16.78 1.72 -2.25
C ALA A 145 -16.97 1.22 -3.69
N ILE A 146 -17.99 1.72 -4.38
CA ILE A 146 -18.23 1.40 -5.81
C ILE A 146 -18.09 2.69 -6.62
N ARG A 147 -17.37 2.59 -7.73
CA ARG A 147 -17.17 3.65 -8.72
C ARG A 147 -17.37 3.08 -10.13
N GLU A 148 -18.61 3.11 -10.57
CA GLU A 148 -19.09 2.70 -11.89
C GLU A 148 -20.20 3.69 -12.30
N PRO A 149 -20.22 4.28 -13.51
CA PRO A 149 -19.19 4.11 -14.54
C PRO A 149 -17.84 4.69 -14.14
N GLU A 150 -16.79 4.29 -14.91
CA GLU A 150 -15.44 4.83 -14.76
C GLU A 150 -15.43 6.37 -14.83
N ILE A 151 -14.74 7.02 -13.87
CA ILE A 151 -14.53 8.47 -13.91
C ILE A 151 -13.49 8.78 -14.97
N THR A 152 -13.85 9.48 -16.02
CA THR A 152 -12.96 9.86 -17.13
C THR A 152 -12.35 11.26 -16.95
N GLU A 153 -12.89 12.06 -16.07
CA GLU A 153 -12.42 13.40 -15.71
C GLU A 153 -11.25 13.33 -14.72
N ALA A 154 -10.52 14.43 -14.62
CA ALA A 154 -9.49 14.56 -13.60
C ALA A 154 -10.08 14.56 -12.19
N VAL A 155 -9.59 13.69 -11.34
CA VAL A 155 -10.01 13.55 -9.95
C VAL A 155 -8.79 13.34 -9.05
N THR A 156 -8.82 13.91 -7.85
CA THR A 156 -7.86 13.57 -6.80
C THR A 156 -8.56 12.71 -5.77
N TRP A 157 -8.02 11.54 -5.52
CA TRP A 157 -8.50 10.68 -4.44
C TRP A 157 -7.39 10.37 -3.45
N THR A 158 -7.78 10.05 -2.24
CA THR A 158 -6.87 9.71 -1.16
C THR A 158 -7.30 8.40 -0.51
N LEU A 159 -6.30 7.65 -0.04
CA LEU A 159 -6.52 6.47 0.75
C LEU A 159 -5.54 6.50 1.93
N ALA A 160 -6.09 6.52 3.15
CA ALA A 160 -5.32 6.46 4.38
C ALA A 160 -5.43 5.07 5.00
N PHE A 161 -4.34 4.61 5.62
CA PHE A 161 -4.31 3.32 6.30
C PHE A 161 -3.53 3.39 7.62
N TYR A 162 -3.89 2.49 8.52
CA TYR A 162 -3.14 2.18 9.73
C TYR A 162 -2.86 0.70 9.78
N ILE A 163 -1.61 0.32 10.04
CA ILE A 163 -1.16 -1.07 10.18
C ILE A 163 -0.52 -1.22 11.56
N PRO A 164 -1.17 -1.92 12.51
CA PRO A 164 -0.58 -2.15 13.83
C PRO A 164 0.62 -3.09 13.75
N PHE A 165 1.68 -2.80 14.49
CA PHE A 165 2.84 -3.69 14.59
C PHE A 165 2.46 -5.09 15.09
N ALA A 166 1.51 -5.16 16.02
CA ALA A 166 1.01 -6.43 16.53
C ALA A 166 0.42 -7.35 15.45
N LEU A 167 -0.12 -6.79 14.34
CA LEU A 167 -0.55 -7.60 13.20
C LEU A 167 0.65 -8.23 12.48
N LEU A 168 1.71 -7.45 12.26
CA LEU A 168 2.92 -7.93 11.59
C LEU A 168 3.65 -8.97 12.45
N GLU A 169 3.74 -8.73 13.75
CA GLU A 169 4.42 -9.59 14.71
C GLU A 169 3.84 -11.00 14.81
N GLN A 170 2.56 -11.20 14.51
CA GLN A 170 1.94 -12.53 14.45
C GLN A 170 2.61 -13.44 13.42
N TYR A 171 3.24 -12.88 12.38
CA TYR A 171 3.83 -13.62 11.26
C TYR A 171 5.36 -13.61 11.27
N VAL A 172 5.97 -12.50 11.69
CA VAL A 172 7.43 -12.35 11.66
C VAL A 172 8.09 -12.41 13.03
N GLY A 173 7.30 -12.55 14.11
CA GLY A 173 7.75 -12.47 15.51
C GLY A 173 7.99 -11.02 15.97
N PRO A 174 8.40 -10.83 17.22
CA PRO A 174 8.54 -9.50 17.83
C PRO A 174 9.41 -8.56 17.00
N LEU A 175 8.96 -7.33 16.81
CA LEU A 175 9.68 -6.28 16.10
C LEU A 175 10.56 -5.45 17.06
N GLY A 176 10.19 -5.38 18.34
CA GLY A 176 10.89 -4.54 19.31
C GLY A 176 10.58 -3.06 19.14
N GLU A 177 11.51 -2.22 19.59
CA GLU A 177 11.39 -0.77 19.42
C GLU A 177 11.60 -0.40 17.95
N ALA A 178 10.65 0.30 17.36
CA ALA A 178 10.69 0.62 15.92
C ALA A 178 11.68 1.74 15.59
N ALA A 179 11.92 2.66 16.53
CA ALA A 179 12.84 3.78 16.33
C ALA A 179 14.27 3.28 16.02
N GLY A 180 14.88 3.85 15.00
CA GLY A 180 16.23 3.48 14.53
C GLY A 180 16.29 2.22 13.67
N GLN A 181 15.17 1.52 13.44
CA GLN A 181 15.15 0.39 12.54
C GLN A 181 15.13 0.81 11.07
N THR A 182 15.70 -0.01 10.21
CA THR A 182 15.56 0.07 8.76
C THR A 182 14.83 -1.18 8.27
N TRP A 183 13.66 -0.97 7.72
CA TRP A 183 12.87 -1.98 7.04
C TRP A 183 13.06 -1.88 5.54
N ARG A 184 12.53 -2.82 4.80
CA ARG A 184 12.52 -2.74 3.33
C ARG A 184 11.07 -2.72 2.84
N GLY A 185 10.84 -2.06 1.71
CA GLY A 185 9.50 -2.02 1.14
C GLY A 185 9.43 -1.33 -0.20
N ASN A 186 8.23 -1.31 -0.76
CA ASN A 186 7.93 -0.58 -1.98
C ASN A 186 6.48 -0.10 -1.97
N PHE A 187 6.20 0.92 -2.76
CA PHE A 187 4.85 1.43 -2.99
C PHE A 187 4.52 1.29 -4.47
N PHE A 188 3.28 0.93 -4.75
CA PHE A 188 2.84 0.73 -6.12
C PHE A 188 1.52 1.45 -6.39
N LYS A 189 1.30 1.77 -7.67
CA LYS A 189 0.03 2.21 -8.23
C LYS A 189 -0.29 1.30 -9.41
N CYS A 190 -1.48 0.76 -9.43
CA CYS A 190 -1.94 -0.03 -10.57
C CYS A 190 -3.42 0.16 -10.86
N ALA A 191 -3.83 -0.33 -12.01
CA ALA A 191 -5.21 -0.55 -12.43
C ALA A 191 -5.18 -1.50 -13.64
N GLU A 192 -5.69 -2.70 -13.50
CA GLU A 192 -5.61 -3.69 -14.58
C GLU A 192 -6.85 -3.72 -15.47
N GLU A 193 -8.02 -3.45 -14.92
CA GLU A 193 -9.30 -3.57 -15.61
C GLU A 193 -10.02 -2.22 -15.81
N ASN A 194 -9.29 -1.10 -15.84
CA ASN A 194 -9.82 0.17 -16.31
C ASN A 194 -9.51 0.38 -17.81
N SER A 195 -10.04 1.46 -18.39
CA SER A 195 -9.81 1.77 -19.82
C SER A 195 -8.35 2.08 -20.17
N HIS A 196 -7.53 2.42 -19.17
CA HIS A 196 -6.12 2.80 -19.31
C HIS A 196 -5.24 2.04 -18.32
N PRO A 197 -5.00 0.72 -18.53
CA PRO A 197 -4.20 -0.10 -17.59
C PRO A 197 -2.80 0.47 -17.39
N HIS A 198 -2.34 0.46 -16.13
CA HIS A 198 -1.02 0.98 -15.78
C HIS A 198 -0.47 0.35 -14.51
N TRP A 199 0.86 0.35 -14.39
CA TRP A 199 1.62 -0.16 -13.25
C TRP A 199 2.80 0.75 -12.99
N ALA A 200 2.95 1.22 -11.77
CA ALA A 200 4.06 2.07 -11.35
C ALA A 200 4.59 1.66 -9.97
N ALA A 201 5.86 1.91 -9.72
CA ALA A 201 6.55 1.65 -8.47
C ALA A 201 7.26 2.91 -7.95
N TRP A 202 7.48 2.99 -6.62
CA TRP A 202 8.38 3.98 -6.01
C TRP A 202 9.84 3.60 -6.22
N SER A 203 10.25 2.40 -5.80
CA SER A 203 11.56 1.85 -6.11
C SER A 203 11.45 1.03 -7.39
N PRO A 204 12.29 1.29 -8.42
CA PRO A 204 12.20 0.61 -9.71
C PRO A 204 12.26 -0.91 -9.56
N VAL A 205 11.43 -1.61 -10.33
CA VAL A 205 11.49 -3.07 -10.44
C VAL A 205 12.17 -3.48 -11.75
N ASP A 206 12.87 -4.59 -11.73
CA ASP A 206 13.71 -5.09 -12.82
C ASP A 206 12.94 -5.92 -13.86
N GLU A 207 11.67 -6.24 -13.58
CA GLU A 207 10.79 -6.96 -14.49
C GLU A 207 9.32 -6.54 -14.30
N PHE A 208 8.42 -7.01 -15.15
CA PHE A 208 6.98 -6.75 -15.05
C PHE A 208 6.35 -7.59 -13.93
N ASN A 209 6.75 -7.31 -12.69
CA ASN A 209 6.27 -7.98 -11.49
C ASN A 209 6.53 -7.11 -10.25
N PHE A 210 5.53 -6.84 -9.44
CA PHE A 210 5.69 -6.11 -8.18
C PHE A 210 6.34 -6.95 -7.06
N HIS A 211 6.18 -8.27 -7.12
CA HIS A 211 6.68 -9.21 -6.12
C HIS A 211 8.18 -9.52 -6.29
N ARG A 212 8.99 -8.45 -6.26
CA ARG A 212 10.45 -8.46 -6.41
C ARG A 212 11.10 -7.85 -5.17
N PRO A 213 11.19 -8.60 -4.05
CA PRO A 213 11.73 -8.04 -2.81
C PRO A 213 13.18 -7.54 -2.92
N GLN A 214 13.98 -8.06 -3.85
CA GLN A 214 15.32 -7.52 -4.12
C GLN A 214 15.30 -6.07 -4.63
N CYS A 215 14.17 -5.60 -5.20
CA CYS A 215 13.98 -4.23 -5.69
C CYS A 215 13.38 -3.28 -4.63
N PHE A 216 13.13 -3.77 -3.41
CA PHE A 216 12.60 -2.92 -2.34
C PHE A 216 13.62 -1.85 -1.91
N GLY A 217 13.13 -0.65 -1.67
CA GLY A 217 13.89 0.41 -1.06
C GLY A 217 13.96 0.29 0.46
N GLU A 218 14.74 1.16 1.07
CA GLU A 218 14.90 1.26 2.53
C GLU A 218 13.84 2.19 3.13
N LEU A 219 13.22 1.74 4.21
CA LEU A 219 12.25 2.47 5.01
C LEU A 219 12.88 2.70 6.40
N CYS A 220 13.44 3.88 6.62
CA CYS A 220 14.17 4.21 7.85
C CYS A 220 13.22 4.86 8.86
N LEU A 221 12.99 4.21 9.99
CA LEU A 221 12.15 4.72 11.08
C LEU A 221 13.01 5.61 12.01
N VAL A 222 12.80 6.93 11.96
CA VAL A 222 13.60 7.97 12.64
C VAL A 222 12.77 8.79 13.60
#